data_e2028ffc121751c222b0594b53d69189
#
_entry.id   e2028ffc121751c222b0594b53d69189
#
_cell.length_a   1.000
_cell.length_b   1.000
_cell.length_c   1.000
_cell.angle_alpha   90.00
_cell.angle_beta   90.00
_cell.angle_gamma   90.00
#
_symmetry.space_group_name_H-M   'P 1'
#
loop_
_entity.id
_entity.type
_entity.pdbx_description
1 polymer ?
#
loop_
_entity_poly.entity_id
_entity_poly.type
_entity_poly.pdbx_seq_one_letter_code
_entity_poly.pdbx_strand_id
1 'polypeptide(L)'
;MAQPVLVVMAAGMGSRYGGLKQIDPVGSHGEAILDYSIYDAYEAGFRTAVIIIKEAIREDFMQTVGKRLERSPMEIRYAYQELHDLPEGYSVPEGRTKPWGTSHAVLCAADAIGDAPCAVINADDYYGKSAFRVIYDYLEKAADGEKFDYCMVGYELGKTVTDNGTVARGICKIDAEGFLTDIRERTRIAKYPGGIHFTEDGETWEDLPKDVTVSMNFWGYTPSFLQQIRERFPAFLDRALEKDPLKSEFYLPGLISDLLTEGKASVRVLSSTDRWYGVTYAADKPAVVAALRQLAADGRYPDSLWG
;
A
#
# COMPACT_ATOMS: atom_id res chain seq x y z
N MET A 1 17.80 -9.92 14.79
CA MET A 1 16.61 -9.07 14.62
C MET A 1 15.44 -9.98 14.21
N ALA A 2 14.20 -9.59 14.51
CA ALA A 2 13.04 -10.32 14.02
C ALA A 2 12.99 -10.25 12.49
N GLN A 3 12.49 -11.31 11.84
CA GLN A 3 12.33 -11.29 10.38
C GLN A 3 11.26 -10.29 9.96
N PRO A 4 11.46 -9.54 8.85
CA PRO A 4 10.46 -8.63 8.35
C PRO A 4 9.13 -9.33 8.02
N VAL A 5 8.02 -8.65 8.32
CA VAL A 5 6.66 -9.13 8.07
C VAL A 5 6.06 -8.32 6.91
N LEU A 6 5.36 -9.00 5.99
CA LEU A 6 4.56 -8.33 4.97
C LEU A 6 3.19 -7.99 5.53
N VAL A 7 2.75 -6.75 5.37
CA VAL A 7 1.41 -6.27 5.75
C VAL A 7 0.65 -5.87 4.50
N VAL A 8 -0.50 -6.48 4.27
CA VAL A 8 -1.30 -6.29 3.06
C VAL A 8 -2.63 -5.64 3.40
N MET A 9 -2.85 -4.43 2.92
CA MET A 9 -4.09 -3.69 3.14
C MET A 9 -5.16 -4.13 2.13
N ALA A 10 -6.06 -5.01 2.58
CA ALA A 10 -7.15 -5.57 1.77
C ALA A 10 -8.56 -5.18 2.28
N ALA A 11 -8.66 -4.24 3.24
CA ALA A 11 -9.94 -3.77 3.80
C ALA A 11 -10.66 -2.73 2.93
N GLY A 12 -10.01 -2.21 1.88
CA GLY A 12 -10.56 -1.20 0.98
C GLY A 12 -11.66 -1.76 0.07
N MET A 13 -12.78 -1.04 -0.08
CA MET A 13 -13.93 -1.47 -0.89
C MET A 13 -13.90 -1.00 -2.36
N GLY A 14 -12.78 -0.49 -2.86
CA GLY A 14 -12.63 -0.14 -4.28
C GLY A 14 -13.82 0.60 -4.92
N SER A 15 -14.23 1.75 -4.37
CA SER A 15 -15.46 2.46 -4.77
C SER A 15 -15.61 2.75 -6.27
N ARG A 16 -14.50 2.83 -7.00
CA ARG A 16 -14.45 3.05 -8.46
C ARG A 16 -14.52 1.76 -9.28
N TYR A 17 -14.30 0.61 -8.65
CA TYR A 17 -14.27 -0.68 -9.33
C TYR A 17 -15.63 -1.39 -9.37
N GLY A 18 -16.50 -1.13 -8.38
CA GLY A 18 -17.83 -1.71 -8.29
C GLY A 18 -17.90 -3.14 -7.74
N GLY A 19 -16.84 -3.59 -7.03
CA GLY A 19 -16.77 -4.93 -6.42
C GLY A 19 -15.56 -5.12 -5.51
N LEU A 20 -15.38 -6.35 -5.02
CA LEU A 20 -14.23 -6.74 -4.19
C LEU A 20 -12.99 -6.99 -5.08
N LYS A 21 -12.22 -5.94 -5.35
CA LYS A 21 -11.01 -6.01 -6.17
C LYS A 21 -9.99 -7.03 -5.67
N GLN A 22 -9.90 -7.19 -4.36
CA GLN A 22 -8.89 -8.00 -3.70
C GLN A 22 -9.01 -9.50 -4.00
N ILE A 23 -10.21 -9.93 -4.45
CA ILE A 23 -10.48 -11.33 -4.80
C ILE A 23 -10.68 -11.53 -6.31
N ASP A 24 -10.65 -10.46 -7.10
CA ASP A 24 -10.92 -10.52 -8.54
C ASP A 24 -9.79 -11.20 -9.29
N PRO A 25 -10.04 -12.30 -10.02
CA PRO A 25 -8.99 -13.08 -10.65
C PRO A 25 -8.32 -12.34 -11.82
N VAL A 26 -7.00 -12.38 -11.86
CA VAL A 26 -6.15 -11.84 -12.92
C VAL A 26 -5.21 -12.90 -13.52
N GLY A 27 -4.94 -13.97 -12.79
CA GLY A 27 -4.12 -15.10 -13.23
C GLY A 27 -4.91 -16.20 -13.93
N SER A 28 -4.20 -17.16 -14.55
CA SER A 28 -4.77 -18.26 -15.34
C SER A 28 -5.49 -19.30 -14.50
N HIS A 29 -5.14 -19.45 -13.24
CA HIS A 29 -5.73 -20.41 -12.28
C HIS A 29 -6.58 -19.71 -11.20
N GLY A 30 -7.04 -18.48 -11.49
CA GLY A 30 -7.90 -17.71 -10.60
C GLY A 30 -7.15 -16.90 -9.55
N GLU A 31 -5.84 -16.74 -9.70
CA GLU A 31 -5.03 -15.90 -8.80
C GLU A 31 -5.46 -14.43 -8.89
N ALA A 32 -5.60 -13.78 -7.73
CA ALA A 32 -5.75 -12.34 -7.61
C ALA A 32 -4.36 -11.65 -7.60
N ILE A 33 -4.30 -10.34 -7.71
CA ILE A 33 -3.03 -9.59 -7.61
C ILE A 33 -2.31 -9.89 -6.29
N LEU A 34 -3.07 -10.03 -5.21
CA LEU A 34 -2.54 -10.38 -3.89
C LEU A 34 -1.76 -11.71 -3.88
N ASP A 35 -2.20 -12.72 -4.64
CA ASP A 35 -1.50 -14.01 -4.71
C ASP A 35 -0.07 -13.82 -5.25
N TYR A 36 0.10 -12.95 -6.28
CA TYR A 36 1.42 -12.60 -6.83
C TYR A 36 2.26 -11.82 -5.81
N SER A 37 1.66 -10.90 -5.06
CA SER A 37 2.37 -10.14 -4.02
C SER A 37 2.90 -11.05 -2.91
N ILE A 38 2.11 -12.03 -2.47
CA ILE A 38 2.53 -13.02 -1.46
C ILE A 38 3.65 -13.92 -2.03
N TYR A 39 3.52 -14.35 -3.29
CA TYR A 39 4.55 -15.15 -3.96
C TYR A 39 5.87 -14.38 -4.08
N ASP A 40 5.84 -13.14 -4.55
CA ASP A 40 7.02 -12.30 -4.71
C ASP A 40 7.69 -11.99 -3.35
N ALA A 41 6.88 -11.77 -2.31
CA ALA A 41 7.36 -11.58 -0.95
C ALA A 41 8.06 -12.84 -0.41
N TYR A 42 7.48 -14.02 -0.62
CA TYR A 42 8.12 -15.28 -0.23
C TYR A 42 9.48 -15.48 -0.92
N GLU A 43 9.54 -15.26 -2.22
CA GLU A 43 10.77 -15.33 -3.00
C GLU A 43 11.82 -14.29 -2.54
N ALA A 44 11.36 -13.13 -2.06
CA ALA A 44 12.23 -12.10 -1.50
C ALA A 44 12.81 -12.44 -0.13
N GLY A 45 12.17 -13.32 0.65
CA GLY A 45 12.64 -13.74 1.96
C GLY A 45 11.64 -13.58 3.09
N PHE A 46 10.50 -12.91 2.88
CA PHE A 46 9.42 -12.85 3.88
C PHE A 46 8.90 -14.26 4.21
N ARG A 47 8.52 -14.48 5.46
CA ARG A 47 7.98 -15.77 5.92
C ARG A 47 6.61 -15.63 6.60
N THR A 48 6.23 -14.40 6.94
CA THR A 48 4.95 -14.08 7.56
C THR A 48 4.28 -12.95 6.77
N ALA A 49 2.99 -13.10 6.49
CA ALA A 49 2.15 -12.05 5.95
C ALA A 49 0.94 -11.80 6.85
N VAL A 50 0.64 -10.54 7.13
CA VAL A 50 -0.56 -10.09 7.84
C VAL A 50 -1.48 -9.45 6.83
N ILE A 51 -2.65 -10.02 6.63
CA ILE A 51 -3.66 -9.53 5.68
C ILE A 51 -4.75 -8.81 6.46
N ILE A 52 -4.92 -7.51 6.18
CA ILE A 52 -5.92 -6.67 6.83
C ILE A 52 -7.18 -6.67 5.99
N ILE A 53 -8.26 -7.22 6.51
CA ILE A 53 -9.58 -7.28 5.86
C ILE A 53 -10.64 -6.63 6.74
N LYS A 54 -11.87 -6.57 6.26
CA LYS A 54 -13.06 -6.30 7.10
C LYS A 54 -13.73 -7.61 7.44
N GLU A 55 -14.33 -7.72 8.63
CA GLU A 55 -15.09 -8.89 9.02
C GLU A 55 -16.23 -9.18 8.01
N ALA A 56 -16.85 -8.13 7.48
CA ALA A 56 -17.93 -8.26 6.49
C ALA A 56 -17.57 -9.00 5.20
N ILE A 57 -16.28 -9.05 4.82
CA ILE A 57 -15.82 -9.76 3.62
C ILE A 57 -15.05 -11.04 3.93
N ARG A 58 -14.91 -11.38 5.22
CA ARG A 58 -14.09 -12.50 5.69
C ARG A 58 -14.44 -13.82 5.00
N GLU A 59 -15.72 -14.16 4.97
CA GLU A 59 -16.16 -15.44 4.41
C GLU A 59 -15.81 -15.57 2.93
N ASP A 60 -16.16 -14.56 2.12
CA ASP A 60 -15.86 -14.52 0.68
C ASP A 60 -14.35 -14.53 0.43
N PHE A 61 -13.60 -13.78 1.24
CA PHE A 61 -12.15 -13.73 1.13
C PHE A 61 -11.52 -15.10 1.44
N MET A 62 -11.94 -15.75 2.53
CA MET A 62 -11.40 -17.05 2.93
C MET A 62 -11.74 -18.16 1.93
N GLN A 63 -12.93 -18.16 1.34
CA GLN A 63 -13.35 -19.15 0.32
C GLN A 63 -12.62 -18.97 -1.02
N THR A 64 -12.05 -17.81 -1.28
CA THR A 64 -11.37 -17.46 -2.54
C THR A 64 -9.85 -17.34 -2.34
N VAL A 65 -9.36 -16.17 -2.01
CA VAL A 65 -7.93 -15.89 -1.79
C VAL A 65 -7.37 -16.72 -0.64
N GLY A 66 -8.05 -16.74 0.51
CA GLY A 66 -7.61 -17.48 1.69
C GLY A 66 -7.32 -18.94 1.40
N LYS A 67 -8.23 -19.62 0.70
CA LYS A 67 -8.07 -21.03 0.31
C LYS A 67 -6.85 -21.28 -0.60
N ARG A 68 -6.49 -20.31 -1.47
CA ARG A 68 -5.25 -20.41 -2.26
C ARG A 68 -4.02 -20.19 -1.41
N LEU A 69 -4.07 -19.20 -0.50
CA LEU A 69 -2.96 -18.87 0.39
C LEU A 69 -2.65 -19.96 1.42
N GLU A 70 -3.58 -20.87 1.75
CA GLU A 70 -3.33 -22.08 2.55
C GLU A 70 -2.25 -22.96 1.94
N ARG A 71 -2.01 -22.88 0.63
CA ARG A 71 -0.94 -23.63 -0.06
C ARG A 71 0.38 -22.87 -0.04
N SER A 72 0.39 -21.60 0.33
CA SER A 72 1.59 -20.80 0.44
C SER A 72 2.49 -21.35 1.57
N PRO A 73 3.81 -21.38 1.41
CA PRO A 73 4.73 -21.73 2.49
C PRO A 73 4.90 -20.59 3.52
N MET A 74 4.23 -19.44 3.34
CA MET A 74 4.22 -18.36 4.31
C MET A 74 3.20 -18.59 5.43
N GLU A 75 3.53 -18.16 6.64
CA GLU A 75 2.56 -18.00 7.71
C GLU A 75 1.63 -16.84 7.38
N ILE A 76 0.34 -17.12 7.22
CA ILE A 76 -0.68 -16.10 6.93
C ILE A 76 -1.45 -15.79 8.21
N ARG A 77 -1.40 -14.53 8.64
CA ARG A 77 -2.19 -13.99 9.75
C ARG A 77 -3.24 -13.03 9.23
N TYR A 78 -4.37 -12.92 9.91
CA TYR A 78 -5.44 -11.99 9.54
C TYR A 78 -5.64 -10.96 10.64
N ALA A 79 -5.85 -9.71 10.23
CA ALA A 79 -6.26 -8.62 11.09
C ALA A 79 -7.52 -7.95 10.51
N TYR A 80 -8.31 -7.33 11.35
CA TYR A 80 -9.58 -6.74 10.95
C TYR A 80 -9.54 -5.24 11.19
N GLN A 81 -9.90 -4.45 10.17
CA GLN A 81 -10.05 -3.01 10.30
C GLN A 81 -11.54 -2.68 10.38
N GLU A 82 -12.01 -2.35 11.58
CA GLU A 82 -13.40 -1.94 11.81
C GLU A 82 -13.49 -0.47 12.26
N LEU A 83 -14.65 0.15 12.02
CA LEU A 83 -14.87 1.56 12.38
C LEU A 83 -14.81 1.82 13.88
N HIS A 84 -15.18 0.81 14.69
CA HIS A 84 -15.24 0.89 16.14
C HIS A 84 -13.91 0.57 16.84
N ASP A 85 -12.86 0.22 16.10
CA ASP A 85 -11.51 0.01 16.65
C ASP A 85 -10.86 1.36 16.97
N LEU A 86 -11.36 1.99 18.03
CA LEU A 86 -10.98 3.33 18.46
C LEU A 86 -10.38 3.30 19.87
N PRO A 87 -9.51 4.24 20.23
CA PRO A 87 -9.02 4.39 21.58
C PRO A 87 -10.17 4.70 22.56
N GLU A 88 -9.94 4.42 23.84
CA GLU A 88 -10.90 4.75 24.89
C GLU A 88 -11.29 6.24 24.85
N GLY A 89 -12.59 6.53 25.03
CA GLY A 89 -13.15 7.88 24.98
C GLY A 89 -13.61 8.34 23.59
N TYR A 90 -13.33 7.60 22.53
CA TYR A 90 -13.80 7.93 21.18
C TYR A 90 -14.94 7.02 20.75
N SER A 91 -15.83 7.56 19.91
CA SER A 91 -16.93 6.80 19.31
C SER A 91 -17.07 7.13 17.83
N VAL A 92 -17.67 6.18 17.08
CA VAL A 92 -17.90 6.37 15.64
C VAL A 92 -18.98 7.44 15.45
N PRO A 93 -18.73 8.51 14.67
CA PRO A 93 -19.75 9.52 14.37
C PRO A 93 -20.95 8.91 13.65
N GLU A 94 -22.14 9.41 13.95
CA GLU A 94 -23.34 9.01 13.26
C GLU A 94 -23.23 9.25 11.75
N GLY A 95 -23.56 8.25 10.94
CA GLY A 95 -23.49 8.30 9.48
C GLY A 95 -22.09 8.05 8.90
N ARG A 96 -21.05 7.85 9.70
CA ARG A 96 -19.73 7.50 9.17
C ARG A 96 -19.70 6.04 8.68
N THR A 97 -19.37 5.86 7.41
CA THR A 97 -19.13 4.55 6.78
C THR A 97 -17.70 4.39 6.27
N LYS A 98 -16.98 5.51 6.17
CA LYS A 98 -15.61 5.54 5.64
C LYS A 98 -14.62 5.06 6.69
N PRO A 99 -13.67 4.14 6.36
CA PRO A 99 -12.59 3.74 7.26
C PRO A 99 -11.75 4.92 7.72
N TRP A 100 -11.03 4.75 8.85
CA TRP A 100 -10.19 5.81 9.42
C TRP A 100 -8.86 6.03 8.70
N GLY A 101 -8.60 5.30 7.61
CA GLY A 101 -7.44 5.47 6.75
C GLY A 101 -6.41 4.35 6.89
N THR A 102 -5.33 4.46 6.11
CA THR A 102 -4.31 3.41 5.97
C THR A 102 -3.42 3.26 7.20
N SER A 103 -3.14 4.34 7.94
CA SER A 103 -2.42 4.25 9.23
C SER A 103 -3.26 3.50 10.27
N HIS A 104 -4.58 3.74 10.31
CA HIS A 104 -5.46 2.98 11.21
C HIS A 104 -5.51 1.49 10.81
N ALA A 105 -5.51 1.16 9.51
CA ALA A 105 -5.44 -0.23 9.07
C ALA A 105 -4.19 -0.94 9.64
N VAL A 106 -3.03 -0.31 9.54
CA VAL A 106 -1.78 -0.86 10.09
C VAL A 106 -1.83 -0.95 11.62
N LEU A 107 -2.46 0.00 12.31
CA LEU A 107 -2.66 -0.04 13.76
C LEU A 107 -3.51 -1.25 14.19
N CYS A 108 -4.59 -1.55 13.46
CA CYS A 108 -5.43 -2.73 13.73
C CYS A 108 -4.66 -4.06 13.56
N ALA A 109 -3.57 -4.05 12.82
CA ALA A 109 -2.72 -5.21 12.61
C ALA A 109 -1.54 -5.30 13.60
N ALA A 110 -1.41 -4.36 14.54
CA ALA A 110 -0.23 -4.24 15.40
C ALA A 110 0.11 -5.53 16.16
N ASP A 111 -0.88 -6.20 16.74
CA ASP A 111 -0.67 -7.45 17.49
C ASP A 111 -0.21 -8.61 16.58
N ALA A 112 -0.71 -8.65 15.34
CA ALA A 112 -0.32 -9.66 14.36
C ALA A 112 1.07 -9.40 13.77
N ILE A 113 1.52 -8.14 13.70
CA ILE A 113 2.87 -7.72 13.27
C ILE A 113 3.88 -7.98 14.40
N GLY A 114 3.52 -7.65 15.64
CA GLY A 114 4.41 -7.72 16.80
C GLY A 114 5.55 -6.68 16.72
N ASP A 115 6.71 -7.04 17.26
CA ASP A 115 7.90 -6.19 17.29
C ASP A 115 8.81 -6.41 16.07
N ALA A 116 8.26 -6.82 14.92
CA ALA A 116 9.01 -7.03 13.70
C ALA A 116 9.04 -5.77 12.82
N PRO A 117 10.11 -5.53 12.07
CA PRO A 117 10.05 -4.62 10.92
C PRO A 117 8.98 -5.09 9.95
N CYS A 118 8.31 -4.17 9.26
CA CYS A 118 7.26 -4.56 8.34
C CYS A 118 7.30 -3.79 7.02
N ALA A 119 6.91 -4.48 5.94
CA ALA A 119 6.62 -3.89 4.65
C ALA A 119 5.11 -3.80 4.47
N VAL A 120 4.60 -2.64 4.08
CA VAL A 120 3.15 -2.39 3.91
C VAL A 120 2.85 -2.15 2.44
N ILE A 121 1.83 -2.87 1.91
CA ILE A 121 1.37 -2.77 0.51
C ILE A 121 -0.15 -2.70 0.40
N ASN A 122 -0.65 -2.27 -0.75
CA ASN A 122 -2.04 -2.43 -1.15
C ASN A 122 -2.26 -3.83 -1.75
N ALA A 123 -3.40 -4.43 -1.49
CA ALA A 123 -3.76 -5.77 -2.00
C ALA A 123 -4.07 -5.81 -3.51
N ASP A 124 -4.42 -4.67 -4.09
CA ASP A 124 -4.87 -4.50 -5.48
C ASP A 124 -3.80 -3.92 -6.42
N ASP A 125 -2.56 -3.82 -5.95
CA ASP A 125 -1.40 -3.34 -6.68
C ASP A 125 -0.36 -4.43 -6.90
N TYR A 126 0.08 -4.62 -8.14
CA TYR A 126 1.22 -5.46 -8.49
C TYR A 126 2.50 -4.62 -8.49
N TYR A 127 3.45 -4.98 -7.65
CA TYR A 127 4.68 -4.23 -7.41
C TYR A 127 5.91 -4.80 -8.13
N GLY A 128 5.90 -6.10 -8.43
CA GLY A 128 7.00 -6.82 -9.06
C GLY A 128 8.06 -7.36 -8.10
N LYS A 129 8.70 -8.45 -8.49
CA LYS A 129 9.67 -9.21 -7.66
C LYS A 129 10.81 -8.37 -7.11
N SER A 130 11.39 -7.47 -7.92
CA SER A 130 12.53 -6.67 -7.48
C SER A 130 12.15 -5.68 -6.38
N ALA A 131 10.92 -5.18 -6.36
CA ALA A 131 10.44 -4.29 -5.32
C ALA A 131 10.41 -4.99 -3.94
N PHE A 132 9.92 -6.22 -3.90
CA PHE A 132 9.93 -7.02 -2.67
C PHE A 132 11.34 -7.37 -2.21
N ARG A 133 12.26 -7.66 -3.14
CA ARG A 133 13.65 -7.96 -2.82
C ARG A 133 14.35 -6.76 -2.19
N VAL A 134 14.28 -5.58 -2.83
CA VAL A 134 15.00 -4.39 -2.32
C VAL A 134 14.48 -3.92 -0.97
N ILE A 135 13.16 -4.03 -0.73
CA ILE A 135 12.59 -3.63 0.57
C ILE A 135 12.90 -4.65 1.67
N TYR A 136 12.89 -5.95 1.36
CA TYR A 136 13.29 -7.00 2.29
C TYR A 136 14.75 -6.84 2.72
N ASP A 137 15.66 -6.69 1.75
CA ASP A 137 17.09 -6.53 2.00
C ASP A 137 17.42 -5.27 2.82
N TYR A 138 16.59 -4.23 2.70
CA TYR A 138 16.68 -3.03 3.53
C TYR A 138 16.18 -3.31 4.96
N LEU A 139 14.97 -3.84 5.09
CA LEU A 139 14.32 -4.06 6.40
C LEU A 139 15.07 -5.08 7.27
N GLU A 140 15.73 -6.06 6.67
CA GLU A 140 16.56 -7.03 7.40
C GLU A 140 17.69 -6.35 8.19
N LYS A 141 18.12 -5.14 7.78
CA LYS A 141 19.23 -4.38 8.35
C LYS A 141 18.79 -3.07 9.01
N ALA A 142 17.54 -2.64 8.77
CA ALA A 142 17.03 -1.38 9.27
C ALA A 142 16.99 -1.35 10.79
N ALA A 143 17.51 -0.29 11.37
CA ALA A 143 17.52 -0.07 12.79
C ALA A 143 17.40 1.41 13.12
N ASP A 144 16.51 1.74 14.04
CA ASP A 144 16.36 3.11 14.53
C ASP A 144 17.61 3.58 15.26
N GLY A 145 18.01 4.80 14.97
CA GLY A 145 19.12 5.51 15.62
C GLY A 145 18.65 6.84 16.20
N GLU A 146 19.31 7.94 15.84
CA GLU A 146 18.85 9.29 16.17
C GLU A 146 17.52 9.62 15.51
N LYS A 147 17.23 8.97 14.35
CA LYS A 147 15.97 9.05 13.64
C LYS A 147 15.43 7.65 13.43
N PHE A 148 14.11 7.58 13.24
CA PHE A 148 13.45 6.35 12.77
C PHE A 148 13.92 6.02 11.36
N ASP A 149 14.27 4.76 11.12
CA ASP A 149 14.87 4.29 9.87
C ASP A 149 13.81 3.58 9.01
N TYR A 150 13.21 4.33 8.10
CA TYR A 150 12.15 3.85 7.22
C TYR A 150 12.60 3.84 5.76
N CYS A 151 11.83 3.17 4.91
CA CYS A 151 12.04 3.19 3.47
C CYS A 151 10.73 3.13 2.70
N MET A 152 10.81 3.38 1.40
CA MET A 152 9.71 3.17 0.47
C MET A 152 10.26 2.72 -0.89
N VAL A 153 9.45 2.02 -1.67
CA VAL A 153 9.77 1.76 -3.07
C VAL A 153 9.13 2.85 -3.91
N GLY A 154 9.96 3.60 -4.65
CA GLY A 154 9.54 4.64 -5.57
C GLY A 154 9.33 4.11 -6.98
N TYR A 155 8.35 4.67 -7.69
CA TYR A 155 8.05 4.37 -9.08
C TYR A 155 8.03 5.64 -9.92
N GLU A 156 8.34 5.55 -11.21
CA GLU A 156 8.20 6.67 -12.13
C GLU A 156 6.71 6.95 -12.41
N LEU A 157 6.27 8.20 -12.29
CA LEU A 157 4.89 8.61 -12.52
C LEU A 157 4.35 8.09 -13.86
N GLY A 158 5.13 8.24 -14.95
CA GLY A 158 4.73 7.83 -16.29
C GLY A 158 4.41 6.36 -16.46
N LYS A 159 4.88 5.52 -15.52
CA LYS A 159 4.62 4.06 -15.48
C LYS A 159 3.44 3.69 -14.59
N THR A 160 2.79 4.67 -13.91
CA THR A 160 1.71 4.44 -12.94
C THR A 160 0.39 5.12 -13.29
N VAL A 161 0.31 5.85 -14.39
CA VAL A 161 -0.91 6.49 -14.88
C VAL A 161 -1.67 5.59 -15.85
N THR A 162 -2.99 5.76 -15.92
CA THR A 162 -3.88 5.03 -16.84
C THR A 162 -4.47 5.96 -17.90
N ASP A 163 -4.93 5.39 -19.00
CA ASP A 163 -5.70 6.10 -20.04
C ASP A 163 -7.21 6.15 -19.73
N ASN A 164 -7.66 5.48 -18.65
CA ASN A 164 -9.07 5.29 -18.30
C ASN A 164 -9.62 6.34 -17.32
N GLY A 165 -8.81 7.35 -16.94
CA GLY A 165 -9.28 8.42 -16.06
C GLY A 165 -8.16 8.97 -15.15
N THR A 166 -8.56 9.66 -14.09
CA THR A 166 -7.63 10.26 -13.15
C THR A 166 -7.16 9.25 -12.08
N VAL A 167 -5.93 9.41 -11.64
CA VAL A 167 -5.34 8.65 -10.54
C VAL A 167 -4.87 9.58 -9.42
N ALA A 168 -4.70 9.03 -8.22
CA ALA A 168 -4.08 9.72 -7.09
C ALA A 168 -2.67 9.14 -6.83
N ARG A 169 -1.65 10.00 -6.61
CA ARG A 169 -0.26 9.60 -6.35
C ARG A 169 0.41 10.54 -5.36
N GLY A 170 1.19 9.98 -4.47
CA GLY A 170 2.11 10.74 -3.62
C GLY A 170 3.35 11.16 -4.42
N ILE A 171 3.42 12.39 -4.85
CA ILE A 171 4.58 12.95 -5.55
C ILE A 171 5.71 13.16 -4.54
N CYS A 172 6.86 12.54 -4.79
CA CYS A 172 8.01 12.54 -3.89
C CYS A 172 9.06 13.58 -4.30
N LYS A 173 9.65 14.27 -3.31
CA LYS A 173 10.92 14.98 -3.48
C LYS A 173 12.01 14.19 -2.77
N ILE A 174 13.13 14.01 -3.45
CA ILE A 174 14.24 13.16 -3.00
C ILE A 174 15.51 14.00 -3.06
N ASP A 175 16.34 13.90 -2.01
CA ASP A 175 17.65 14.55 -1.99
C ASP A 175 18.71 13.79 -2.83
N ALA A 176 19.92 14.36 -2.93
CA ALA A 176 21.02 13.77 -3.69
C ALA A 176 21.51 12.42 -3.08
N GLU A 177 21.28 12.21 -1.81
CA GLU A 177 21.64 11.00 -1.07
C GLU A 177 20.57 9.91 -1.21
N GLY A 178 19.40 10.19 -1.81
CA GLY A 178 18.31 9.26 -2.07
C GLY A 178 17.33 9.13 -0.90
N PHE A 179 17.21 10.15 -0.07
CA PHE A 179 16.21 10.20 1.00
C PHE A 179 15.02 11.06 0.61
N LEU A 180 13.84 10.65 1.06
CA LEU A 180 12.60 11.39 0.90
C LEU A 180 12.65 12.66 1.75
N THR A 181 12.46 13.82 1.13
CA THR A 181 12.41 15.12 1.81
C THR A 181 11.02 15.71 1.91
N ASP A 182 10.13 15.32 0.97
CA ASP A 182 8.73 15.75 0.95
C ASP A 182 7.90 14.74 0.16
N ILE A 183 6.64 14.57 0.55
CA ILE A 183 5.66 13.79 -0.19
C ILE A 183 4.33 14.52 -0.22
N ARG A 184 3.79 14.72 -1.41
CA ARG A 184 2.53 15.42 -1.60
C ARG A 184 1.54 14.61 -2.40
N GLU A 185 0.41 14.26 -1.78
CA GLU A 185 -0.68 13.57 -2.47
C GLU A 185 -1.33 14.49 -3.50
N ARG A 186 -1.40 14.01 -4.75
CA ARG A 186 -2.14 14.63 -5.85
C ARG A 186 -3.25 13.69 -6.26
N THR A 187 -4.50 14.12 -6.09
CA THR A 187 -5.68 13.23 -6.20
C THR A 187 -6.27 13.17 -7.60
N ARG A 188 -5.87 14.08 -8.50
CA ARG A 188 -6.38 14.18 -9.88
C ARG A 188 -5.24 14.34 -10.86
N ILE A 189 -4.59 13.23 -11.19
CA ILE A 189 -3.53 13.17 -12.20
C ILE A 189 -4.08 12.43 -13.41
N ALA A 190 -3.90 12.98 -14.61
CA ALA A 190 -4.35 12.37 -15.87
C ALA A 190 -3.31 12.47 -16.97
N LYS A 191 -3.39 11.55 -17.93
CA LYS A 191 -2.70 11.64 -19.21
C LYS A 191 -3.48 12.50 -20.18
N TYR A 192 -2.76 13.36 -20.91
CA TYR A 192 -3.28 14.14 -22.03
C TYR A 192 -2.33 14.05 -23.22
N PRO A 193 -2.76 14.43 -24.45
CA PRO A 193 -1.85 14.63 -25.55
C PRO A 193 -0.78 15.67 -25.16
N GLY A 194 0.48 15.22 -25.06
CA GLY A 194 1.60 16.08 -24.69
C GLY A 194 2.19 15.87 -23.31
N GLY A 195 1.52 15.17 -22.36
CA GLY A 195 2.10 14.95 -21.05
C GLY A 195 1.19 14.37 -19.98
N ILE A 196 1.64 14.51 -18.76
CA ILE A 196 0.89 14.15 -17.55
C ILE A 196 0.64 15.44 -16.80
N HIS A 197 -0.60 15.65 -16.39
CA HIS A 197 -1.02 16.88 -15.73
C HIS A 197 -1.80 16.53 -14.46
N PHE A 198 -1.82 17.44 -13.51
CA PHE A 198 -2.67 17.32 -12.32
C PHE A 198 -3.50 18.59 -12.11
N THR A 199 -4.58 18.46 -11.39
CA THR A 199 -5.38 19.59 -10.93
C THR A 199 -5.81 19.40 -9.48
N GLU A 200 -5.90 20.49 -8.73
CA GLU A 200 -6.46 20.51 -7.36
C GLU A 200 -7.92 20.98 -7.36
N ASP A 201 -8.23 21.95 -8.20
CA ASP A 201 -9.56 22.59 -8.31
C ASP A 201 -10.47 21.95 -9.38
N GLY A 202 -9.91 21.23 -10.33
CA GLY A 202 -10.61 20.64 -11.48
C GLY A 202 -10.66 21.54 -12.70
N GLU A 203 -10.14 22.75 -12.61
CA GLU A 203 -10.16 23.78 -13.67
C GLU A 203 -8.76 24.07 -14.20
N THR A 204 -7.80 24.31 -13.30
CA THR A 204 -6.43 24.63 -13.62
C THR A 204 -5.58 23.35 -13.63
N TRP A 205 -4.93 23.07 -14.77
CA TRP A 205 -4.07 21.90 -14.93
C TRP A 205 -2.60 22.31 -15.03
N GLU A 206 -1.77 21.64 -14.23
CA GLU A 206 -0.32 21.85 -14.16
C GLU A 206 0.42 20.60 -14.64
N ASP A 207 1.56 20.83 -15.32
CA ASP A 207 2.39 19.74 -15.85
C ASP A 207 3.13 18.99 -14.73
N LEU A 208 3.21 17.67 -14.87
CA LEU A 208 4.05 16.82 -14.05
C LEU A 208 5.09 16.10 -14.93
N PRO A 209 6.37 16.12 -14.55
CA PRO A 209 7.38 15.32 -15.23
C PRO A 209 7.06 13.84 -15.17
N LYS A 210 7.16 13.13 -16.30
CA LYS A 210 6.86 11.70 -16.37
C LYS A 210 7.80 10.82 -15.53
N ASP A 211 9.00 11.30 -15.27
CA ASP A 211 10.08 10.64 -14.54
C ASP A 211 10.12 11.01 -13.06
N VAL A 212 9.20 11.88 -12.60
CA VAL A 212 9.10 12.16 -11.15
C VAL A 212 8.77 10.89 -10.38
N THR A 213 9.44 10.71 -9.26
CA THR A 213 9.17 9.57 -8.37
C THR A 213 7.87 9.75 -7.61
N VAL A 214 7.10 8.67 -7.57
CA VAL A 214 5.82 8.61 -6.83
C VAL A 214 5.77 7.44 -5.86
N SER A 215 5.03 7.63 -4.78
CA SER A 215 4.63 6.56 -3.87
C SER A 215 3.43 5.81 -4.42
N MET A 216 3.53 4.47 -4.37
CA MET A 216 2.44 3.54 -4.64
C MET A 216 2.04 2.78 -3.38
N ASN A 217 2.25 3.37 -2.20
CA ASN A 217 2.01 2.76 -0.89
C ASN A 217 2.82 1.48 -0.61
N PHE A 218 4.02 1.37 -1.17
CA PHE A 218 4.95 0.33 -0.77
C PHE A 218 5.98 0.91 0.20
N TRP A 219 5.72 0.73 1.48
CA TRP A 219 6.50 1.30 2.58
C TRP A 219 7.18 0.21 3.41
N GLY A 220 8.34 0.53 3.96
CA GLY A 220 9.05 -0.29 4.92
C GLY A 220 9.30 0.47 6.22
N TYR A 221 9.01 -0.16 7.34
CA TYR A 221 9.05 0.45 8.65
C TYR A 221 9.77 -0.42 9.68
N THR A 222 10.54 0.20 10.56
CA THR A 222 10.97 -0.40 11.81
C THR A 222 9.82 -0.43 12.82
N PRO A 223 9.92 -1.20 13.92
CA PRO A 223 8.83 -1.33 14.91
C PRO A 223 8.36 -0.02 15.54
N SER A 224 9.21 1.01 15.57
CA SER A 224 8.84 2.34 16.07
C SER A 224 7.65 2.96 15.35
N PHE A 225 7.39 2.57 14.10
CA PHE A 225 6.27 3.12 13.33
C PHE A 225 4.91 2.80 13.94
N LEU A 226 4.71 1.57 14.45
CA LEU A 226 3.49 1.20 15.15
C LEU A 226 3.26 2.06 16.40
N GLN A 227 4.33 2.37 17.12
CA GLN A 227 4.26 3.28 18.26
C GLN A 227 3.85 4.69 17.79
N GLN A 228 4.46 5.21 16.71
CA GLN A 228 4.12 6.54 16.19
C GLN A 228 2.66 6.63 15.73
N ILE A 229 2.11 5.58 15.11
CA ILE A 229 0.67 5.55 14.77
C ILE A 229 -0.17 5.61 16.05
N ARG A 230 0.12 4.76 17.03
CA ARG A 230 -0.63 4.66 18.28
C ARG A 230 -0.65 5.97 19.06
N GLU A 231 0.50 6.65 19.18
CA GLU A 231 0.64 7.91 19.89
C GLU A 231 -0.10 9.07 19.21
N ARG A 232 -0.19 9.07 17.87
CA ARG A 232 -0.74 10.19 17.09
C ARG A 232 -2.20 10.01 16.69
N PHE A 233 -2.73 8.80 16.77
CA PHE A 233 -4.10 8.52 16.37
C PHE A 233 -5.14 9.30 17.19
N PRO A 234 -5.04 9.44 18.53
CA PRO A 234 -5.96 10.29 19.31
C PRO A 234 -5.99 11.73 18.83
N ALA A 235 -4.83 12.36 18.66
CA ALA A 235 -4.76 13.75 18.19
C ALA A 235 -5.26 13.91 16.75
N PHE A 236 -5.16 12.89 15.91
CA PHE A 236 -5.82 12.88 14.61
C PHE A 236 -7.34 12.83 14.77
N LEU A 237 -7.87 11.98 15.65
CA LEU A 237 -9.31 11.86 15.89
C LEU A 237 -9.92 13.17 16.39
N ASP A 238 -9.27 13.87 17.32
CA ASP A 238 -9.72 15.18 17.80
C ASP A 238 -9.93 16.15 16.64
N ARG A 239 -8.93 16.29 15.77
CA ARG A 239 -9.03 17.18 14.59
C ARG A 239 -10.04 16.69 13.55
N ALA A 240 -10.15 15.38 13.36
CA ALA A 240 -11.06 14.80 12.39
C ALA A 240 -12.53 15.01 12.80
N LEU A 241 -12.82 14.85 14.08
CA LEU A 241 -14.17 15.04 14.63
C LEU A 241 -14.64 16.50 14.55
N GLU A 242 -13.71 17.46 14.64
CA GLU A 242 -14.03 18.89 14.48
C GLU A 242 -14.23 19.31 13.01
N LYS A 243 -13.36 18.80 12.10
CA LYS A 243 -13.29 19.32 10.71
C LYS A 243 -14.20 18.59 9.74
N ASP A 244 -14.09 17.27 9.68
CA ASP A 244 -14.87 16.41 8.80
C ASP A 244 -15.01 15.01 9.42
N PRO A 245 -15.97 14.83 10.34
CA PRO A 245 -16.13 13.58 11.08
C PRO A 245 -16.49 12.39 10.20
N LEU A 246 -17.04 12.62 9.01
CA LEU A 246 -17.51 11.55 8.14
C LEU A 246 -16.46 11.07 7.11
N LYS A 247 -15.46 11.93 6.76
CA LYS A 247 -14.56 11.64 5.63
C LYS A 247 -13.08 11.72 5.97
N SER A 248 -12.68 12.32 7.10
CA SER A 248 -11.26 12.40 7.47
C SER A 248 -10.62 11.04 7.56
N GLU A 249 -9.39 10.91 7.04
CA GLU A 249 -8.61 9.67 7.03
C GLU A 249 -7.18 9.93 7.51
N PHE A 250 -6.68 9.01 8.34
CA PHE A 250 -5.30 8.98 8.83
C PHE A 250 -4.44 8.16 7.86
N TYR A 251 -3.80 8.85 6.93
CA TYR A 251 -3.00 8.21 5.86
C TYR A 251 -1.54 7.99 6.26
N LEU A 252 -0.96 6.88 5.80
CA LEU A 252 0.47 6.59 5.95
C LEU A 252 1.37 7.72 5.40
N PRO A 253 1.17 8.23 4.16
CA PRO A 253 1.99 9.34 3.66
C PRO A 253 1.90 10.62 4.49
N GLY A 254 0.72 10.91 5.06
CA GLY A 254 0.54 12.08 5.93
C GLY A 254 1.36 11.97 7.23
N LEU A 255 1.32 10.81 7.87
CA LEU A 255 2.13 10.55 9.06
C LEU A 255 3.63 10.63 8.76
N ILE A 256 4.07 10.10 7.62
CA ILE A 256 5.47 10.22 7.19
C ILE A 256 5.85 11.68 6.95
N SER A 257 5.00 12.47 6.30
CA SER A 257 5.24 13.90 6.09
C SER A 257 5.42 14.66 7.41
N ASP A 258 4.58 14.35 8.41
CA ASP A 258 4.71 14.93 9.75
C ASP A 258 6.05 14.56 10.41
N LEU A 259 6.44 13.28 10.37
CA LEU A 259 7.70 12.80 10.96
C LEU A 259 8.94 13.35 10.25
N LEU A 260 8.90 13.54 8.92
CA LEU A 260 9.96 14.21 8.16
C LEU A 260 10.07 15.68 8.58
N THR A 261 8.96 16.39 8.68
CA THR A 261 8.91 17.81 9.08
C THR A 261 9.43 18.02 10.51
N GLU A 262 9.13 17.07 11.41
CA GLU A 262 9.64 17.07 12.79
C GLU A 262 11.13 16.63 12.88
N GLY A 263 11.73 16.19 11.80
CA GLY A 263 13.11 15.67 11.76
C GLY A 263 13.30 14.34 12.49
N LYS A 264 12.20 13.62 12.78
CA LYS A 264 12.18 12.36 13.56
C LYS A 264 12.41 11.11 12.72
N ALA A 265 12.14 11.16 11.43
CA ALA A 265 12.32 10.02 10.53
C ALA A 265 13.32 10.32 9.41
N SER A 266 13.96 9.28 8.94
CA SER A 266 14.73 9.21 7.70
C SER A 266 14.06 8.15 6.82
N VAL A 267 13.76 8.47 5.58
CA VAL A 267 13.06 7.56 4.67
C VAL A 267 13.89 7.36 3.41
N ARG A 268 14.50 6.19 3.27
CA ARG A 268 15.25 5.82 2.06
C ARG A 268 14.28 5.51 0.92
N VAL A 269 14.46 6.13 -0.24
CA VAL A 269 13.72 5.78 -1.45
C VAL A 269 14.48 4.71 -2.23
N LEU A 270 13.88 3.53 -2.30
CA LEU A 270 14.41 2.36 -3.00
C LEU A 270 13.86 2.34 -4.43
N SER A 271 14.65 1.86 -5.37
CA SER A 271 14.26 1.74 -6.79
C SER A 271 13.99 0.30 -7.15
N SER A 272 12.89 0.06 -7.87
CA SER A 272 12.56 -1.23 -8.48
C SER A 272 12.83 -1.18 -9.98
N THR A 273 13.32 -2.29 -10.55
CA THR A 273 13.45 -2.47 -12.01
C THR A 273 12.15 -2.93 -12.66
N ASP A 274 11.18 -3.39 -11.86
CA ASP A 274 9.91 -3.89 -12.35
C ASP A 274 8.91 -2.74 -12.60
N ARG A 275 7.93 -3.03 -13.44
CA ARG A 275 6.82 -2.13 -13.69
C ARG A 275 5.70 -2.40 -12.70
N TRP A 276 5.14 -1.32 -12.14
CA TRP A 276 3.92 -1.38 -11.37
C TRP A 276 2.69 -1.56 -12.27
N TYR A 277 1.72 -2.34 -11.83
CA TYR A 277 0.42 -2.46 -12.44
C TYR A 277 -0.67 -2.42 -11.35
N GLY A 278 -1.76 -1.70 -11.61
CA GLY A 278 -2.90 -1.64 -10.70
C GLY A 278 -4.20 -1.55 -11.46
N VAL A 279 -5.28 -1.94 -10.81
CA VAL A 279 -6.62 -1.87 -11.35
C VAL A 279 -7.37 -0.73 -10.67
N THR A 280 -7.20 0.49 -11.15
CA THR A 280 -7.94 1.65 -10.62
C THR A 280 -9.38 1.66 -11.14
N TYR A 281 -9.54 1.36 -12.41
CA TYR A 281 -10.83 1.23 -13.10
C TYR A 281 -11.01 -0.19 -13.62
N ALA A 282 -12.24 -0.67 -13.75
CA ALA A 282 -12.50 -2.00 -14.34
C ALA A 282 -11.88 -2.16 -15.74
N ALA A 283 -11.80 -1.08 -16.50
CA ALA A 283 -11.16 -1.03 -17.82
C ALA A 283 -9.63 -1.25 -17.80
N ASP A 284 -8.96 -1.13 -16.64
CA ASP A 284 -7.52 -1.42 -16.51
C ASP A 284 -7.23 -2.94 -16.45
N LYS A 285 -8.21 -3.75 -16.01
CA LYS A 285 -8.03 -5.19 -15.78
C LYS A 285 -7.48 -5.97 -16.98
N PRO A 286 -7.97 -5.79 -18.22
CA PRO A 286 -7.43 -6.53 -19.36
C PRO A 286 -5.93 -6.31 -19.58
N ALA A 287 -5.43 -5.09 -19.34
CA ALA A 287 -4.02 -4.76 -19.46
C ALA A 287 -3.19 -5.44 -18.37
N VAL A 288 -3.69 -5.49 -17.14
CA VAL A 288 -3.04 -6.19 -16.02
C VAL A 288 -2.97 -7.70 -16.29
N VAL A 289 -4.09 -8.31 -16.72
CA VAL A 289 -4.13 -9.73 -17.08
C VAL A 289 -3.13 -10.06 -18.20
N ALA A 290 -3.08 -9.22 -19.24
CA ALA A 290 -2.13 -9.43 -20.35
C ALA A 290 -0.68 -9.32 -19.87
N ALA A 291 -0.37 -8.36 -19.01
CA ALA A 291 0.97 -8.18 -18.44
C ALA A 291 1.40 -9.38 -17.58
N LEU A 292 0.53 -9.86 -16.69
CA LEU A 292 0.84 -11.02 -15.83
C LEU A 292 1.00 -12.32 -16.65
N ARG A 293 0.20 -12.51 -17.68
CA ARG A 293 0.37 -13.64 -18.63
C ARG A 293 1.70 -13.57 -19.36
N GLN A 294 2.11 -12.39 -19.79
CA GLN A 294 3.41 -12.22 -20.44
C GLN A 294 4.55 -12.53 -19.47
N LEU A 295 4.47 -12.06 -18.22
CA LEU A 295 5.47 -12.37 -17.18
C LEU A 295 5.57 -13.89 -16.91
N ALA A 296 4.45 -14.60 -16.92
CA ALA A 296 4.44 -16.06 -16.79
C ALA A 296 5.05 -16.74 -18.03
N ALA A 297 4.71 -16.28 -19.24
CA ALA A 297 5.30 -16.79 -20.49
C ALA A 297 6.82 -16.54 -20.56
N ASP A 298 7.30 -15.43 -19.99
CA ASP A 298 8.72 -15.11 -19.88
C ASP A 298 9.45 -15.91 -18.77
N GLY A 299 8.75 -16.85 -18.10
CA GLY A 299 9.30 -17.69 -17.04
C GLY A 299 9.52 -16.98 -15.70
N ARG A 300 8.95 -15.77 -15.52
CA ARG A 300 9.04 -15.02 -14.27
C ARG A 300 8.16 -15.61 -13.16
N TYR A 301 7.10 -16.32 -13.53
CA TYR A 301 6.21 -17.06 -12.62
C TYR A 301 6.03 -18.50 -13.10
N PRO A 302 5.84 -19.46 -12.19
CA PRO A 302 5.40 -20.80 -12.55
C PRO A 302 3.97 -20.76 -13.12
N ASP A 303 3.55 -21.83 -13.77
CA ASP A 303 2.19 -21.95 -14.31
C ASP A 303 1.12 -21.83 -13.21
N SER A 304 1.35 -22.42 -12.05
CA SER A 304 0.59 -22.20 -10.81
C SER A 304 1.52 -21.69 -9.74
N LEU A 305 1.15 -20.61 -9.03
CA LEU A 305 1.99 -19.98 -8.00
C LEU A 305 2.28 -20.92 -6.83
N TRP A 306 1.34 -21.81 -6.49
CA TRP A 306 1.43 -22.66 -5.30
C TRP A 306 1.37 -24.17 -5.59
N GLY A 307 1.56 -24.59 -6.83
CA GLY A 307 1.54 -25.99 -7.25
C GLY A 307 0.16 -26.54 -7.58
#